data_c1fa1832fe6410de8bdb6738d49d6a95
#
_entry.id   c1fa1832fe6410de8bdb6738d49d6a95
#
_cell.length_a   1.000
_cell.length_b   1.000
_cell.length_c   1.000
_cell.angle_alpha   90.00
_cell.angle_beta   90.00
_cell.angle_gamma   90.00
#
_symmetry.space_group_name_H-M   'P 1'
#
loop_
_entity.id
_entity.type
_entity.pdbx_description
1 polymer ?
#
loop_
_entity_poly.entity_id
_entity_poly.type
_entity_poly.pdbx_seq_one_letter_code
_entity_poly.pdbx_strand_id
1 'polypeptide(L)'
;MRWLQAQGLQVTGVDRSPEAIAACTGLGELICADIENGPWPLPSRQFGAVVVTNYLWRPLLPAVLASLAPGGVLIYETFAQGHETVGRPSRADFLLRPGELLQAFGALRTVAYEDGYLENPPRFAQRIAAVRETPHPEAPARHRLQPLSS
;
A
#
# COMPACT_ATOMS: atom_id res chain seq x y z
N MET A 1 2.04 -11.23 -3.38
CA MET A 1 3.15 -11.90 -2.66
C MET A 1 4.13 -12.62 -3.58
N ARG A 2 3.72 -13.50 -4.50
CA ARG A 2 4.62 -14.30 -5.38
C ARG A 2 5.69 -13.50 -6.09
N TRP A 3 5.31 -12.38 -6.68
CA TRP A 3 6.26 -11.53 -7.39
C TRP A 3 7.34 -10.97 -6.46
N LEU A 4 6.98 -10.51 -5.27
CA LEU A 4 7.93 -9.99 -4.27
C LEU A 4 8.91 -11.09 -3.80
N GLN A 5 8.39 -12.29 -3.53
CA GLN A 5 9.22 -13.44 -3.16
C GLN A 5 10.19 -13.81 -4.29
N ALA A 6 9.74 -13.81 -5.55
CA ALA A 6 10.58 -14.07 -6.71
C ALA A 6 11.72 -13.06 -6.89
N GLN A 7 11.57 -11.85 -6.32
CA GLN A 7 12.64 -10.84 -6.23
C GLN A 7 13.59 -11.06 -5.03
N GLY A 8 13.46 -12.17 -4.30
CA GLY A 8 14.29 -12.47 -3.14
C GLY A 8 13.91 -11.75 -1.86
N LEU A 9 12.73 -11.12 -1.80
CA LEU A 9 12.26 -10.40 -0.64
C LEU A 9 11.60 -11.34 0.38
N GLN A 10 11.87 -11.11 1.67
CA GLN A 10 11.10 -11.71 2.75
C GLN A 10 9.76 -10.99 2.86
N VAL A 11 8.65 -11.71 2.70
CA VAL A 11 7.31 -11.13 2.63
C VAL A 11 6.47 -11.56 3.82
N THR A 12 5.84 -10.59 4.47
CA THR A 12 4.78 -10.82 5.47
C THR A 12 3.46 -10.37 4.87
N GLY A 13 2.46 -11.24 4.83
CA GLY A 13 1.11 -10.94 4.36
C GLY A 13 0.11 -10.95 5.50
N VAL A 14 -0.80 -9.99 5.48
CA VAL A 14 -1.93 -9.90 6.41
C VAL A 14 -3.21 -9.85 5.61
N ASP A 15 -4.15 -10.73 5.90
CA ASP A 15 -5.50 -10.73 5.33
C ASP A 15 -6.47 -11.32 6.36
N ARG A 16 -7.74 -10.90 6.30
CA ARG A 16 -8.79 -11.49 7.15
C ARG A 16 -9.38 -12.78 6.58
N SER A 17 -9.22 -13.03 5.26
CA SER A 17 -9.74 -14.23 4.61
C SER A 17 -8.79 -15.40 4.79
N PRO A 18 -9.24 -16.48 5.47
CA PRO A 18 -8.49 -17.74 5.54
C PRO A 18 -8.14 -18.31 4.17
N GLU A 19 -9.04 -18.13 3.18
CA GLU A 19 -8.86 -18.61 1.81
C GLU A 19 -7.74 -17.84 1.11
N ALA A 20 -7.67 -16.51 1.28
CA ALA A 20 -6.59 -15.69 0.74
C ALA A 20 -5.23 -16.07 1.37
N ILE A 21 -5.22 -16.31 2.69
CA ILE A 21 -4.04 -16.79 3.41
C ILE A 21 -3.62 -18.17 2.89
N ALA A 22 -4.54 -19.12 2.75
CA ALA A 22 -4.24 -20.47 2.24
C ALA A 22 -3.67 -20.43 0.81
N ALA A 23 -4.20 -19.56 -0.06
CA ALA A 23 -3.70 -19.37 -1.42
C ALA A 23 -2.26 -18.80 -1.49
N CYS A 24 -1.76 -18.23 -0.39
CA CYS A 24 -0.42 -17.69 -0.28
C CYS A 24 0.56 -18.59 0.50
N THR A 25 0.15 -19.82 0.86
CA THR A 25 0.99 -20.78 1.59
C THR A 25 2.35 -20.97 0.90
N GLY A 26 3.44 -20.90 1.66
CA GLY A 26 4.80 -21.02 1.15
C GLY A 26 5.41 -19.74 0.54
N LEU A 27 4.65 -18.63 0.53
CA LEU A 27 5.12 -17.35 -0.04
C LEU A 27 5.71 -16.39 1.00
N GLY A 28 5.85 -16.79 2.25
CA GLY A 28 6.39 -15.98 3.35
C GLY A 28 5.61 -16.17 4.64
N GLU A 29 5.77 -15.23 5.58
CA GLU A 29 4.98 -15.18 6.81
C GLU A 29 3.54 -14.76 6.49
N LEU A 30 2.56 -15.48 7.02
CA LEU A 30 1.14 -15.23 6.76
C LEU A 30 0.39 -15.06 8.08
N ILE A 31 -0.35 -13.99 8.20
CA ILE A 31 -1.14 -13.65 9.39
C ILE A 31 -2.60 -13.49 8.96
N CYS A 32 -3.46 -14.38 9.46
CA CYS A 32 -4.90 -14.24 9.31
C CYS A 32 -5.43 -13.36 10.45
N ALA A 33 -5.82 -12.11 10.13
CA ALA A 33 -6.28 -11.16 11.14
C ALA A 33 -7.31 -10.18 10.57
N ASP A 34 -8.35 -9.90 11.35
CA ASP A 34 -9.27 -8.78 11.10
C ASP A 34 -8.68 -7.50 11.69
N ILE A 35 -8.07 -6.70 10.82
CA ILE A 35 -7.43 -5.44 11.20
C ILE A 35 -8.40 -4.26 11.30
N GLU A 36 -9.68 -4.46 11.02
CA GLU A 36 -10.72 -3.45 11.22
C GLU A 36 -11.33 -3.52 12.63
N ASN A 37 -11.50 -4.75 13.16
CA ASN A 37 -12.15 -4.99 14.44
C ASN A 37 -11.20 -5.57 15.50
N GLY A 38 -9.97 -5.90 15.11
CA GLY A 38 -8.93 -6.41 16.00
C GLY A 38 -7.71 -5.49 16.13
N PRO A 39 -6.76 -5.86 16.99
CA PRO A 39 -5.51 -5.12 17.12
C PRO A 39 -4.66 -5.27 15.86
N TRP A 40 -3.82 -4.24 15.59
CA TRP A 40 -2.80 -4.33 14.56
C TRP A 40 -1.86 -5.53 14.84
N PRO A 41 -1.76 -6.52 13.93
CA PRO A 41 -1.03 -7.77 14.21
C PRO A 41 0.50 -7.65 14.15
N LEU A 42 1.02 -6.49 13.74
CA LEU A 42 2.45 -6.24 13.54
C LEU A 42 2.95 -5.07 14.42
N PRO A 43 2.68 -5.09 15.75
CA PRO A 43 3.08 -3.99 16.62
C PRO A 43 4.60 -3.83 16.60
N SER A 44 5.07 -2.59 16.48
CA SER A 44 6.49 -2.21 16.49
C SER A 44 7.36 -2.83 15.39
N ARG A 45 6.79 -3.57 14.44
CA ARG A 45 7.55 -4.08 13.28
C ARG A 45 7.66 -2.99 12.21
N GLN A 46 8.85 -2.91 11.62
CA GLN A 46 9.14 -2.02 10.51
C GLN A 46 9.64 -2.81 9.30
N PHE A 47 9.27 -2.34 8.12
CA PHE A 47 9.55 -3.00 6.85
C PHE A 47 10.24 -2.04 5.88
N GLY A 48 11.13 -2.57 5.05
CA GLY A 48 11.74 -1.82 3.94
C GLY A 48 10.75 -1.47 2.84
N ALA A 49 9.62 -2.17 2.77
CA ALA A 49 8.51 -1.81 1.91
C ALA A 49 7.17 -2.21 2.54
N VAL A 50 6.14 -1.39 2.33
CA VAL A 50 4.74 -1.70 2.65
C VAL A 50 3.93 -1.55 1.37
N VAL A 51 3.18 -2.60 1.01
CA VAL A 51 2.32 -2.63 -0.18
C VAL A 51 0.88 -2.86 0.25
N VAL A 52 -0.01 -1.94 -0.13
CA VAL A 52 -1.46 -2.04 0.12
C VAL A 52 -2.19 -1.95 -1.20
N THR A 53 -3.06 -2.92 -1.48
CA THR A 53 -3.84 -2.96 -2.72
C THR A 53 -5.30 -3.27 -2.44
N ASN A 54 -6.21 -2.54 -3.11
CA ASN A 54 -7.66 -2.78 -3.07
C ASN A 54 -8.25 -2.78 -1.64
N TYR A 55 -7.68 -1.99 -0.75
CA TYR A 55 -8.08 -1.93 0.65
C TYR A 55 -8.05 -0.49 1.16
N LEU A 56 -9.08 -0.07 1.89
CA LEU A 56 -9.15 1.21 2.57
C LEU A 56 -9.83 1.05 3.92
N TRP A 57 -9.08 1.29 4.97
CA TRP A 57 -9.56 1.48 6.34
C TRP A 57 -8.80 2.64 6.97
N ARG A 58 -9.44 3.81 7.03
CA ARG A 58 -8.79 5.07 7.43
C ARG A 58 -8.11 5.02 8.80
N PRO A 59 -8.68 4.37 9.83
CA PRO A 59 -8.02 4.23 11.13
C PRO A 59 -6.67 3.47 11.06
N LEU A 60 -6.42 2.68 10.00
CA LEU A 60 -5.18 1.94 9.84
C LEU A 60 -4.05 2.77 9.21
N LEU A 61 -4.33 3.86 8.53
CA LEU A 61 -3.33 4.64 7.79
C LEU A 61 -2.14 5.07 8.67
N PRO A 62 -2.32 5.48 9.94
CA PRO A 62 -1.19 5.75 10.84
C PRO A 62 -0.33 4.52 11.14
N ALA A 63 -0.93 3.33 11.28
CA ALA A 63 -0.18 2.09 11.52
C ALA A 63 0.62 1.67 10.28
N VAL A 64 0.06 1.84 9.08
CA VAL A 64 0.78 1.65 7.80
C VAL A 64 1.99 2.57 7.72
N LEU A 65 1.82 3.86 8.05
CA LEU A 65 2.93 4.81 8.08
C LEU A 65 4.00 4.42 9.10
N ALA A 66 3.60 4.02 10.31
CA ALA A 66 4.52 3.61 11.38
C ALA A 66 5.30 2.33 11.04
N SER A 67 4.72 1.46 10.19
CA SER A 67 5.34 0.20 9.75
C SER A 67 6.43 0.37 8.69
N LEU A 68 6.68 1.58 8.20
CA LEU A 68 7.80 1.84 7.29
C LEU A 68 9.08 2.10 8.08
N ALA A 69 10.15 1.38 7.76
CA ALA A 69 11.49 1.71 8.24
C ALA A 69 12.00 3.03 7.60
N PRO A 70 13.00 3.70 8.20
CA PRO A 70 13.73 4.76 7.50
C PRO A 70 14.28 4.25 6.16
N GLY A 71 14.08 4.99 5.08
CA GLY A 71 14.37 4.56 3.71
C GLY A 71 13.32 3.63 3.10
N GLY A 72 12.32 3.21 3.87
CA GLY A 72 11.27 2.30 3.41
C GLY A 72 10.30 2.91 2.40
N VAL A 73 9.79 2.07 1.52
CA VAL A 73 8.91 2.44 0.40
C VAL A 73 7.47 2.06 0.71
N LEU A 74 6.56 3.00 0.54
CA LEU A 74 5.12 2.75 0.49
C LEU A 74 4.67 2.64 -0.96
N ILE A 75 3.93 1.59 -1.29
CA ILE A 75 3.12 1.48 -2.50
C ILE A 75 1.68 1.26 -2.05
N TYR A 76 0.81 2.18 -2.39
CA TYR A 76 -0.61 2.09 -2.02
C TYR A 76 -1.46 2.34 -3.26
N GLU A 77 -2.37 1.42 -3.57
CA GLU A 77 -3.36 1.56 -4.63
C GLU A 77 -4.71 1.08 -4.13
N THR A 78 -5.75 1.91 -4.24
CA THR A 78 -7.13 1.48 -4.00
C THR A 78 -8.13 2.35 -4.73
N PHE A 79 -9.41 1.99 -4.60
CA PHE A 79 -10.52 2.63 -5.31
C PHE A 79 -10.75 4.06 -4.84
N ALA A 80 -11.12 4.94 -5.77
CA ALA A 80 -11.41 6.35 -5.53
C ALA A 80 -12.87 6.69 -5.87
N GLN A 81 -13.34 7.85 -5.43
CA GLN A 81 -14.65 8.39 -5.77
C GLN A 81 -14.86 8.39 -7.29
N GLY A 82 -16.05 8.04 -7.72
CA GLY A 82 -16.39 7.75 -9.11
C GLY A 82 -16.49 6.24 -9.39
N HIS A 83 -15.78 5.40 -8.62
CA HIS A 83 -15.80 3.95 -8.83
C HIS A 83 -17.19 3.33 -8.60
N GLU A 84 -18.02 3.93 -7.74
CA GLU A 84 -19.41 3.55 -7.51
C GLU A 84 -20.28 3.56 -8.78
N THR A 85 -19.84 4.27 -9.81
CA THR A 85 -20.55 4.34 -11.11
C THR A 85 -20.21 3.20 -12.05
N VAL A 86 -19.11 2.48 -11.80
CA VAL A 86 -18.59 1.43 -12.69
C VAL A 86 -18.44 0.07 -12.02
N GLY A 87 -18.49 0.01 -10.69
CA GLY A 87 -18.29 -1.27 -10.01
C GLY A 87 -18.41 -1.23 -8.49
N ARG A 88 -17.75 -2.19 -7.85
CA ARG A 88 -17.66 -2.30 -6.40
C ARG A 88 -16.19 -2.23 -5.96
N PRO A 89 -15.92 -1.66 -4.77
CA PRO A 89 -16.84 -1.16 -3.77
C PRO A 89 -17.57 0.12 -4.21
N SER A 90 -18.81 0.32 -3.71
CA SER A 90 -19.65 1.48 -4.03
C SER A 90 -19.94 2.36 -2.82
N ARG A 91 -19.56 1.93 -1.61
CA ARG A 91 -19.75 2.73 -0.39
C ARG A 91 -18.63 3.76 -0.28
N ALA A 92 -19.00 5.01 0.04
CA ALA A 92 -18.06 6.13 0.21
C ALA A 92 -16.95 5.85 1.23
N ASP A 93 -17.22 5.03 2.24
CA ASP A 93 -16.22 4.65 3.26
C ASP A 93 -15.02 3.91 2.68
N PHE A 94 -15.22 3.22 1.54
CA PHE A 94 -14.19 2.42 0.84
C PHE A 94 -13.64 3.13 -0.40
N LEU A 95 -14.01 4.39 -0.63
CA LEU A 95 -13.55 5.17 -1.77
C LEU A 95 -12.73 6.36 -1.28
N LEU A 96 -11.55 6.52 -1.84
CA LEU A 96 -10.68 7.67 -1.55
C LEU A 96 -11.28 8.95 -2.13
N ARG A 97 -11.23 10.02 -1.35
CA ARG A 97 -11.52 11.37 -1.83
C ARG A 97 -10.37 11.88 -2.68
N PRO A 98 -10.60 12.82 -3.61
CA PRO A 98 -9.53 13.41 -4.42
C PRO A 98 -8.34 13.87 -3.55
N GLY A 99 -7.13 13.42 -3.90
CA GLY A 99 -5.90 13.76 -3.20
C GLY A 99 -5.71 13.11 -1.82
N GLU A 100 -6.57 12.19 -1.40
CA GLU A 100 -6.55 11.67 -0.02
C GLU A 100 -5.26 10.92 0.32
N LEU A 101 -4.67 10.16 -0.61
CA LEU A 101 -3.39 9.48 -0.34
C LEU A 101 -2.24 10.48 -0.16
N LEU A 102 -2.23 11.60 -0.88
CA LEU A 102 -1.22 12.66 -0.69
C LEU A 102 -1.34 13.28 0.72
N GLN A 103 -2.56 13.50 1.21
CA GLN A 103 -2.78 14.04 2.54
C GLN A 103 -2.41 13.03 3.63
N ALA A 104 -2.86 11.78 3.49
CA ALA A 104 -2.63 10.74 4.48
C ALA A 104 -1.14 10.41 4.68
N PHE A 105 -0.36 10.48 3.61
CA PHE A 105 1.05 10.15 3.61
C PHE A 105 1.96 11.37 3.34
N GLY A 106 1.49 12.58 3.65
CA GLY A 106 2.23 13.82 3.45
C GLY A 106 3.54 13.93 4.24
N ALA A 107 3.75 13.08 5.25
CA ALA A 107 5.03 12.95 5.96
C ALA A 107 6.10 12.18 5.17
N LEU A 108 5.71 11.50 4.07
CA LEU A 108 6.60 10.77 3.19
C LEU A 108 6.99 11.64 1.97
N ARG A 109 8.14 11.36 1.39
CA ARG A 109 8.49 11.90 0.08
C ARG A 109 7.70 11.18 -1.02
N THR A 110 6.76 11.84 -1.64
CA THR A 110 6.04 11.32 -2.80
C THR A 110 6.98 11.23 -3.99
N VAL A 111 7.12 10.03 -4.57
CA VAL A 111 7.92 9.76 -5.78
C VAL A 111 7.02 9.73 -7.00
N ALA A 112 5.84 9.12 -6.88
CA ALA A 112 4.83 9.08 -7.93
C ALA A 112 3.44 9.10 -7.31
N TYR A 113 2.50 9.72 -8.01
CA TYR A 113 1.09 9.77 -7.63
C TYR A 113 0.21 9.83 -8.87
N GLU A 114 -0.87 9.09 -8.83
CA GLU A 114 -1.92 9.13 -9.85
C GLU A 114 -3.29 9.14 -9.16
N ASP A 115 -4.22 9.90 -9.71
CA ASP A 115 -5.62 9.96 -9.31
C ASP A 115 -6.47 10.05 -10.58
N GLY A 116 -7.23 9.01 -10.89
CA GLY A 116 -7.95 9.00 -12.15
C GLY A 116 -8.67 7.70 -12.47
N TYR A 117 -9.04 7.60 -13.74
CA TYR A 117 -9.81 6.50 -14.30
C TYR A 117 -8.93 5.59 -15.16
N LEU A 118 -9.08 4.29 -14.96
CA LEU A 118 -8.49 3.23 -15.77
C LEU A 118 -9.59 2.56 -16.60
N GLU A 119 -9.32 2.33 -17.88
CA GLU A 119 -10.31 1.75 -18.80
C GLU A 119 -10.37 0.22 -18.72
N ASN A 120 -9.24 -0.45 -18.45
CA ASN A 120 -9.12 -1.90 -18.50
C ASN A 120 -8.42 -2.47 -17.27
N PRO A 121 -9.16 -3.05 -16.30
CA PRO A 121 -10.62 -2.99 -16.14
C PRO A 121 -11.10 -1.59 -15.74
N PRO A 122 -12.37 -1.23 -16.04
CA PRO A 122 -12.92 0.07 -15.67
C PRO A 122 -12.86 0.31 -14.17
N ARG A 123 -12.13 1.33 -13.71
CA ARG A 123 -12.07 1.69 -12.29
C ARG A 123 -11.54 3.09 -12.06
N PHE A 124 -12.06 3.76 -11.05
CA PHE A 124 -11.45 4.95 -10.48
C PHE A 124 -10.52 4.52 -9.35
N ALA A 125 -9.30 5.01 -9.35
CA ALA A 125 -8.28 4.65 -8.36
C ALA A 125 -7.32 5.80 -8.07
N GLN A 126 -6.76 5.79 -6.87
CA GLN A 126 -5.54 6.54 -6.55
C GLN A 126 -4.39 5.57 -6.31
N ARG A 127 -3.20 5.99 -6.70
CA ARG A 127 -1.95 5.28 -6.47
C ARG A 127 -0.89 6.23 -5.94
N ILE A 128 -0.12 5.77 -4.99
CA ILE A 128 1.05 6.51 -4.50
C ILE A 128 2.24 5.57 -4.35
N ALA A 129 3.39 6.02 -4.79
CA ALA A 129 4.68 5.51 -4.39
C ALA A 129 5.39 6.61 -3.61
N ALA A 130 5.72 6.34 -2.35
CA ALA A 130 6.33 7.31 -1.47
C ALA A 130 7.43 6.66 -0.61
N VAL A 131 8.37 7.45 -0.13
CA VAL A 131 9.52 6.97 0.64
C VAL A 131 9.59 7.68 1.98
N ARG A 132 9.80 6.92 3.05
CA ARG A 132 10.19 7.48 4.34
C ARG A 132 11.65 7.88 4.28
N GLU A 133 11.94 9.17 4.18
CA GLU A 133 13.31 9.64 4.12
C GLU A 133 14.07 9.28 5.41
N THR A 134 15.35 8.98 5.26
CA THR A 134 16.25 8.78 6.41
C THR A 134 16.58 10.12 7.03
N PRO A 135 16.61 10.23 8.37
CA PRO A 135 17.12 11.44 9.01
C PRO A 135 18.57 11.69 8.59
N HIS A 136 18.88 12.94 8.20
CA HIS A 136 20.23 13.39 7.87
C HIS A 136 20.98 12.51 6.83
N PRO A 137 20.46 12.37 5.62
CA PRO A 137 21.16 11.60 4.59
C PRO A 137 22.48 12.31 4.22
N GLU A 138 23.57 11.55 4.07
CA GLU A 138 24.87 12.07 3.61
C GLU A 138 24.78 12.72 2.21
N ALA A 139 23.84 12.25 1.38
CA ALA A 139 23.53 12.78 0.06
C ALA A 139 22.02 12.70 -0.21
N PRO A 140 21.47 13.60 -1.05
CA PRO A 140 20.08 13.51 -1.47
C PRO A 140 19.76 12.17 -2.13
N ALA A 141 18.66 11.54 -1.70
CA ALA A 141 18.18 10.32 -2.32
C ALA A 141 17.83 10.55 -3.80
N ARG A 142 18.25 9.63 -4.67
CA ARG A 142 17.99 9.68 -6.11
C ARG A 142 16.92 8.64 -6.46
N HIS A 143 15.68 9.09 -6.61
CA HIS A 143 14.57 8.25 -7.07
C HIS A 143 14.50 8.29 -8.61
N ARG A 144 14.82 7.19 -9.27
CA ARG A 144 14.78 7.11 -10.74
C ARG A 144 13.34 7.15 -11.22
N LEU A 145 13.03 8.06 -12.15
CA LEU A 145 11.73 8.20 -12.79
C LEU A 145 11.64 7.50 -14.16
N GLN A 146 12.75 6.93 -14.61
CA GLN A 146 12.78 6.20 -15.88
C GLN A 146 12.52 4.71 -15.63
N PRO A 147 11.78 4.02 -16.53
CA PRO A 147 11.66 2.57 -16.45
C PRO A 147 13.05 1.95 -16.52
N LEU A 148 13.25 0.85 -15.78
CA LEU A 148 14.43 0.03 -15.94
C LEU A 148 14.41 -0.48 -17.37
N SER A 149 15.43 -0.11 -18.17
CA SER A 149 15.61 -0.71 -19.49
C SER A 149 15.74 -2.22 -19.32
N SER A 150 14.81 -2.95 -19.93
CA SER A 150 14.82 -4.40 -20.05
C SER A 150 16.04 -4.89 -20.80
#